data_c73283a7c29de55e3cf681efbaad8f5e
#
_entry.id   c73283a7c29de55e3cf681efbaad8f5e
#
_cell.length_a   1.000
_cell.length_b   1.000
_cell.length_c   1.000
_cell.angle_alpha   90.00
_cell.angle_beta   90.00
_cell.angle_gamma   90.00
#
_symmetry.space_group_name_H-M   'P 1'
#
loop_
_entity.id
_entity.type
_entity.pdbx_description
1 polymer ?
#
loop_
_entity_poly.entity_id
_entity_poly.type
_entity_poly.pdbx_seq_one_letter_code
_entity_poly.pdbx_strand_id
1 'polypeptide(L)'
;MIALYERSAEMNPFSSKFDAWQAGKCQLTEEEKLGYELFKEKGLCAECHILDPDERAGKVLFTDHTYDNLGIPSNPGNPFFKVSTPYNTCGKDTMDLGLGSRLRDPEEYGKFRVPTLRNIALTAPYGHNGYFKTLEEIVHFYNVRDVEDFPPAEYPETVNKDELGNLGLSQEEETAIVAFLRTLTDCIK
;
A
#
# COMPACT_ATOMS: atom_id res chain seq x y z
N MET A 1 -1.40 28.19 1.28
CA MET A 1 -2.05 27.95 -0.04
C MET A 1 -2.03 26.46 -0.43
N ILE A 2 -0.89 25.77 -0.42
CA ILE A 2 -0.80 24.34 -0.81
C ILE A 2 -1.79 23.48 0.01
N ALA A 3 -1.76 23.54 1.33
CA ALA A 3 -2.66 22.77 2.20
C ALA A 3 -4.18 23.05 1.98
N LEU A 4 -4.54 24.22 1.47
CA LEU A 4 -5.93 24.52 1.12
C LEU A 4 -6.31 23.87 -0.23
N TYR A 5 -5.38 23.84 -1.17
CA TYR A 5 -5.57 23.15 -2.45
C TYR A 5 -5.69 21.62 -2.23
N GLU A 6 -4.79 21.05 -1.44
CA GLU A 6 -4.82 19.62 -1.08
C GLU A 6 -6.14 19.19 -0.40
N ARG A 7 -6.85 20.12 0.26
CA ARG A 7 -8.15 19.88 0.88
C ARG A 7 -9.35 20.21 -0.02
N SER A 8 -9.09 20.66 -1.23
CA SER A 8 -10.19 21.03 -2.15
C SER A 8 -10.93 19.78 -2.65
N ALA A 9 -12.18 19.98 -3.05
CA ALA A 9 -12.98 18.93 -3.67
C ALA A 9 -12.43 18.48 -5.05
N GLU A 10 -11.57 19.29 -5.66
CA GLU A 10 -10.86 18.93 -6.88
C GLU A 10 -9.83 17.84 -6.63
N MET A 11 -9.09 17.94 -5.51
CA MET A 11 -8.07 16.95 -5.14
C MET A 11 -8.64 15.74 -4.40
N ASN A 12 -9.81 15.90 -3.76
CA ASN A 12 -10.45 14.86 -2.95
C ASN A 12 -11.92 14.70 -3.37
N PRO A 13 -12.19 14.23 -4.60
CA PRO A 13 -13.56 14.16 -5.12
C PRO A 13 -14.39 13.06 -4.43
N PHE A 14 -13.76 11.99 -3.92
CA PHE A 14 -14.41 10.81 -3.34
C PHE A 14 -15.57 10.32 -4.22
N SER A 15 -15.25 10.12 -5.49
CA SER A 15 -16.20 9.80 -6.55
C SER A 15 -16.03 8.39 -7.12
N SER A 16 -15.31 7.55 -6.39
CA SER A 16 -14.98 6.18 -6.81
C SER A 16 -16.24 5.29 -6.86
N LYS A 17 -16.10 4.14 -7.53
CA LYS A 17 -17.17 3.12 -7.53
C LYS A 17 -17.48 2.64 -6.10
N PHE A 18 -16.46 2.52 -5.24
CA PHE A 18 -16.63 2.20 -3.81
C PHE A 18 -17.51 3.24 -3.10
N ASP A 19 -17.26 4.55 -3.31
CA ASP A 19 -18.08 5.60 -2.69
C ASP A 19 -19.53 5.56 -3.19
N ALA A 20 -19.73 5.30 -4.47
CA ALA A 20 -21.05 5.17 -5.06
C ALA A 20 -21.80 3.94 -4.51
N TRP A 21 -21.10 2.82 -4.31
CA TRP A 21 -21.65 1.62 -3.70
C TRP A 21 -22.05 1.85 -2.24
N GLN A 22 -21.18 2.45 -1.44
CA GLN A 22 -21.50 2.81 -0.04
C GLN A 22 -22.72 3.74 0.05
N ALA A 23 -22.87 4.64 -0.93
CA ALA A 23 -24.04 5.53 -1.02
C ALA A 23 -25.30 4.86 -1.59
N GLY A 24 -25.28 3.56 -1.90
CA GLY A 24 -26.41 2.82 -2.48
C GLY A 24 -26.72 3.17 -3.94
N LYS A 25 -25.81 3.84 -4.64
CA LYS A 25 -26.02 4.34 -6.02
C LYS A 25 -25.60 3.35 -7.10
N CYS A 26 -24.77 2.37 -6.78
CA CYS A 26 -24.37 1.29 -7.69
C CYS A 26 -24.16 0.00 -6.94
N GLN A 27 -23.91 -1.09 -7.68
CA GLN A 27 -23.57 -2.39 -7.12
C GLN A 27 -22.12 -2.73 -7.51
N LEU A 28 -21.41 -3.42 -6.60
CA LEU A 28 -20.17 -4.11 -6.93
C LEU A 28 -20.51 -5.38 -7.72
N THR A 29 -19.61 -5.83 -8.59
CA THR A 29 -19.69 -7.16 -9.19
C THR A 29 -19.46 -8.22 -8.12
N GLU A 30 -19.76 -9.48 -8.41
CA GLU A 30 -19.53 -10.58 -7.47
C GLU A 30 -18.03 -10.75 -7.14
N GLU A 31 -17.14 -10.54 -8.12
CA GLU A 31 -15.69 -10.55 -7.93
C GLU A 31 -15.22 -9.41 -7.02
N GLU A 32 -15.71 -8.18 -7.23
CA GLU A 32 -15.38 -7.02 -6.40
C GLU A 32 -15.91 -7.17 -4.95
N LYS A 33 -17.08 -7.79 -4.78
CA LYS A 33 -17.62 -8.11 -3.44
C LYS A 33 -16.77 -9.18 -2.75
N LEU A 34 -16.41 -10.24 -3.46
CA LEU A 34 -15.51 -11.25 -2.94
C LEU A 34 -14.19 -10.61 -2.51
N GLY A 35 -13.62 -9.75 -3.34
CA GLY A 35 -12.39 -9.02 -3.02
C GLY A 35 -12.53 -8.13 -1.78
N TYR A 36 -13.67 -7.47 -1.61
CA TYR A 36 -13.94 -6.67 -0.41
C TYR A 36 -14.01 -7.52 0.86
N GLU A 37 -14.67 -8.68 0.83
CA GLU A 37 -14.74 -9.58 1.98
C GLU A 37 -13.35 -10.20 2.28
N LEU A 38 -12.60 -10.61 1.25
CA LEU A 38 -11.24 -11.10 1.42
C LEU A 38 -10.30 -10.03 2.00
N PHE A 39 -10.43 -8.79 1.55
CA PHE A 39 -9.67 -7.66 2.09
C PHE A 39 -9.90 -7.47 3.60
N LYS A 40 -11.13 -7.70 4.08
CA LYS A 40 -11.50 -7.57 5.50
C LYS A 40 -11.05 -8.74 6.36
N GLU A 41 -11.09 -9.93 5.81
CA GLU A 41 -10.98 -11.18 6.58
C GLU A 41 -9.65 -11.88 6.26
N LYS A 42 -9.66 -12.81 5.31
CA LYS A 42 -8.54 -13.70 5.01
C LYS A 42 -7.29 -12.97 4.54
N GLY A 43 -7.43 -11.86 3.83
CA GLY A 43 -6.33 -11.04 3.31
C GLY A 43 -5.68 -10.15 4.34
N LEU A 44 -6.28 -9.98 5.53
CA LEU A 44 -5.83 -9.14 6.65
C LEU A 44 -5.51 -7.68 6.27
N CYS A 45 -5.90 -7.23 5.08
CA CYS A 45 -5.57 -5.88 4.60
C CYS A 45 -6.20 -4.77 5.49
N ALA A 46 -7.38 -5.06 6.05
CA ALA A 46 -8.11 -4.11 6.88
C ALA A 46 -7.49 -3.88 8.27
N GLU A 47 -6.50 -4.69 8.69
CA GLU A 47 -5.77 -4.45 9.94
C GLU A 47 -5.01 -3.12 9.91
N CYS A 48 -4.41 -2.78 8.77
CA CYS A 48 -3.70 -1.51 8.55
C CYS A 48 -4.52 -0.53 7.68
N HIS A 49 -5.23 -1.04 6.67
CA HIS A 49 -6.02 -0.24 5.74
C HIS A 49 -7.50 -0.20 6.18
N ILE A 50 -7.73 0.42 7.35
CA ILE A 50 -9.02 0.44 8.06
C ILE A 50 -10.16 0.97 7.20
N LEU A 51 -11.36 0.42 7.45
CA LEU A 51 -12.59 0.71 6.69
C LEU A 51 -13.48 1.73 7.39
N ASP A 52 -13.10 2.19 8.59
CA ASP A 52 -13.80 3.25 9.28
C ASP A 52 -13.50 4.61 8.63
N PRO A 53 -14.48 5.51 8.59
CA PRO A 53 -14.25 6.86 8.12
C PRO A 53 -13.24 7.60 9.00
N ASP A 54 -12.24 8.24 8.39
CA ASP A 54 -11.33 9.14 9.08
C ASP A 54 -12.11 10.29 9.72
N GLU A 55 -11.80 10.60 10.97
CA GLU A 55 -12.54 11.61 11.76
C GLU A 55 -12.53 13.01 11.12
N ARG A 56 -11.47 13.37 10.40
CA ARG A 56 -11.32 14.70 9.78
C ARG A 56 -11.88 14.74 8.37
N ALA A 57 -11.67 13.66 7.60
CA ALA A 57 -12.15 13.57 6.22
C ALA A 57 -13.64 13.20 6.15
N GLY A 58 -14.19 12.52 7.17
CA GLY A 58 -15.54 11.95 7.13
C GLY A 58 -15.71 10.90 6.03
N LYS A 59 -14.60 10.28 5.59
CA LYS A 59 -14.52 9.33 4.48
C LYS A 59 -13.54 8.22 4.81
N VAL A 60 -13.78 7.04 4.27
CA VAL A 60 -12.83 5.91 4.38
C VAL A 60 -11.57 6.25 3.58
N LEU A 61 -10.43 6.32 4.24
CA LEU A 61 -9.14 6.61 3.62
C LEU A 61 -8.30 5.35 3.39
N PHE A 62 -8.70 4.21 3.94
CA PHE A 62 -7.97 2.94 3.87
C PHE A 62 -6.53 3.09 4.41
N THR A 63 -6.40 3.64 5.58
CA THR A 63 -5.15 3.79 6.33
C THR A 63 -5.46 4.08 7.79
N ASP A 64 -4.67 3.52 8.68
CA ASP A 64 -4.64 3.84 10.11
C ASP A 64 -3.56 4.89 10.46
N HIS A 65 -2.78 5.30 9.44
CA HIS A 65 -1.65 6.22 9.56
C HIS A 65 -0.47 5.71 10.40
N THR A 66 -0.44 4.45 10.76
CA THR A 66 0.69 3.81 11.46
C THR A 66 1.87 3.55 10.50
N TYR A 67 2.90 2.89 11.00
CA TYR A 67 4.12 2.57 10.26
C TYR A 67 4.44 1.10 10.40
N ASP A 68 4.80 0.46 9.28
CA ASP A 68 5.16 -0.95 9.29
C ASP A 68 6.27 -1.27 8.28
N ASN A 69 6.97 -2.39 8.53
CA ASN A 69 7.96 -2.94 7.62
C ASN A 69 7.41 -4.20 6.94
N LEU A 70 7.01 -4.06 5.70
CA LEU A 70 6.40 -5.13 4.91
C LEU A 70 7.42 -6.13 4.33
N GLY A 71 8.72 -5.93 4.58
CA GLY A 71 9.77 -6.80 4.08
C GLY A 71 10.04 -6.67 2.59
N ILE A 72 9.76 -5.52 1.98
CA ILE A 72 9.95 -5.29 0.55
C ILE A 72 11.45 -5.37 0.20
N PRO A 73 11.82 -6.13 -0.86
CA PRO A 73 13.20 -6.20 -1.31
C PRO A 73 13.74 -4.86 -1.82
N SER A 74 15.06 -4.66 -1.75
CA SER A 74 15.71 -3.51 -2.38
C SER A 74 15.45 -3.49 -3.88
N ASN A 75 15.12 -2.31 -4.43
CA ASN A 75 14.86 -2.15 -5.86
C ASN A 75 16.12 -1.70 -6.60
N PRO A 76 16.79 -2.58 -7.38
CA PRO A 76 17.99 -2.23 -8.13
C PRO A 76 17.76 -1.12 -9.16
N GLY A 77 16.51 -0.93 -9.57
CA GLY A 77 16.09 0.12 -10.51
C GLY A 77 15.84 1.48 -9.87
N ASN A 78 16.00 1.62 -8.54
CA ASN A 78 15.72 2.87 -7.85
C ASN A 78 16.60 4.02 -8.42
N PRO A 79 15.99 5.09 -8.96
CA PRO A 79 16.74 6.21 -9.53
C PRO A 79 17.70 6.89 -8.54
N PHE A 80 17.42 6.82 -7.25
CA PHE A 80 18.25 7.40 -6.21
C PHE A 80 19.66 6.82 -6.18
N PHE A 81 19.84 5.57 -6.58
CA PHE A 81 21.16 4.92 -6.67
C PHE A 81 22.09 5.55 -7.74
N LYS A 82 21.52 6.32 -8.67
CA LYS A 82 22.25 7.03 -9.73
C LYS A 82 22.52 8.49 -9.39
N VAL A 83 22.05 8.97 -8.24
CA VAL A 83 22.27 10.35 -7.80
C VAL A 83 23.75 10.54 -7.42
N SER A 84 24.33 11.69 -7.79
CA SER A 84 25.75 11.98 -7.57
C SER A 84 26.13 12.02 -6.09
N THR A 85 27.39 11.70 -5.81
CA THR A 85 27.99 11.52 -4.48
C THR A 85 27.68 12.62 -3.44
N PRO A 86 27.60 13.92 -3.75
CA PRO A 86 27.23 14.91 -2.73
C PRO A 86 25.85 14.71 -2.11
N TYR A 87 24.94 14.04 -2.82
CA TYR A 87 23.55 13.83 -2.40
C TYR A 87 23.25 12.39 -2.01
N ASN A 88 24.03 11.44 -2.54
CA ASN A 88 23.97 10.02 -2.20
C ASN A 88 25.37 9.47 -1.98
N THR A 89 25.87 9.57 -0.75
CA THR A 89 27.23 9.17 -0.38
C THR A 89 27.44 7.65 -0.39
N CYS A 90 26.37 6.87 -0.22
CA CYS A 90 26.42 5.40 -0.20
C CYS A 90 26.14 4.79 -1.58
N GLY A 91 25.70 5.59 -2.58
CA GLY A 91 25.41 5.11 -3.92
C GLY A 91 24.35 3.99 -3.93
N LYS A 92 24.69 2.88 -4.57
CA LYS A 92 23.82 1.69 -4.64
C LYS A 92 23.63 0.93 -3.33
N ASP A 93 24.48 1.20 -2.35
CA ASP A 93 24.45 0.56 -1.03
C ASP A 93 23.62 1.39 -0.03
N THR A 94 22.94 2.42 -0.51
CA THR A 94 21.99 3.18 0.28
C THR A 94 20.79 2.31 0.65
N MET A 95 20.50 2.26 1.95
CA MET A 95 19.32 1.61 2.51
C MET A 95 18.38 2.68 3.03
N ASP A 96 17.09 2.61 2.66
CA ASP A 96 16.08 3.49 3.23
C ASP A 96 15.57 2.90 4.54
N LEU A 97 15.96 3.51 5.63
CA LEU A 97 15.58 3.09 6.98
C LEU A 97 14.22 3.67 7.44
N GLY A 98 13.49 4.32 6.56
CA GLY A 98 12.14 4.83 6.82
C GLY A 98 12.04 5.70 8.08
N LEU A 99 11.04 5.43 8.91
CA LEU A 99 10.76 6.15 10.16
C LEU A 99 11.96 6.12 11.11
N GLY A 100 12.60 4.97 11.23
CA GLY A 100 13.68 4.78 12.19
C GLY A 100 14.88 5.67 11.93
N SER A 101 15.19 5.99 10.66
CA SER A 101 16.26 6.95 10.35
C SER A 101 15.97 8.34 10.92
N ARG A 102 14.70 8.72 10.97
CA ARG A 102 14.26 10.03 11.49
C ARG A 102 14.26 10.05 13.01
N LEU A 103 13.80 8.99 13.64
CA LEU A 103 13.75 8.84 15.11
C LEU A 103 15.10 8.45 15.71
N ARG A 104 16.03 7.90 14.90
CA ARG A 104 17.28 7.28 15.34
C ARG A 104 17.02 6.09 16.27
N ASP A 105 15.97 5.34 15.96
CA ASP A 105 15.52 4.19 16.72
C ASP A 105 15.62 2.93 15.86
N PRO A 106 16.50 1.97 16.21
CA PRO A 106 16.66 0.72 15.46
C PRO A 106 15.39 -0.14 15.41
N GLU A 107 14.49 -0.05 16.39
CA GLU A 107 13.21 -0.78 16.39
C GLU A 107 12.22 -0.25 15.35
N GLU A 108 12.46 0.96 14.85
CA GLU A 108 11.66 1.61 13.82
C GLU A 108 12.32 1.59 12.42
N TYR A 109 13.50 0.99 12.26
CA TYR A 109 14.15 0.90 10.96
C TYR A 109 13.35 0.06 9.98
N GLY A 110 13.31 0.49 8.71
CA GLY A 110 12.58 -0.18 7.63
C GLY A 110 11.06 -0.02 7.68
N LYS A 111 10.52 0.70 8.66
CA LYS A 111 9.08 0.97 8.74
C LYS A 111 8.70 2.21 7.92
N PHE A 112 7.67 2.05 7.10
CA PHE A 112 7.09 3.11 6.27
C PHE A 112 5.63 3.32 6.62
N ARG A 113 5.16 4.56 6.45
CA ARG A 113 3.79 4.91 6.78
C ARG A 113 2.82 4.13 5.90
N VAL A 114 1.76 3.57 6.52
CA VAL A 114 0.65 2.96 5.80
C VAL A 114 -0.04 4.02 4.93
N PRO A 115 0.02 3.90 3.59
CA PRO A 115 -0.56 4.89 2.69
C PRO A 115 -2.07 4.70 2.57
N THR A 116 -2.77 5.75 2.15
CA THR A 116 -4.14 5.59 1.66
C THR A 116 -4.16 4.70 0.42
N LEU A 117 -5.21 3.88 0.27
CA LEU A 117 -5.43 3.11 -0.96
C LEU A 117 -6.33 3.83 -1.97
N ARG A 118 -6.75 5.06 -1.68
CA ARG A 118 -7.49 5.87 -2.65
C ARG A 118 -6.65 6.06 -3.91
N ASN A 119 -7.26 5.81 -5.06
CA ASN A 119 -6.62 5.89 -6.38
C ASN A 119 -5.41 4.95 -6.58
N ILE A 120 -5.30 3.91 -5.77
CA ILE A 120 -4.14 3.00 -5.78
C ILE A 120 -3.86 2.41 -7.17
N ALA A 121 -4.88 2.14 -7.97
CA ALA A 121 -4.72 1.61 -9.32
C ALA A 121 -4.00 2.57 -10.31
N LEU A 122 -3.88 3.86 -9.95
CA LEU A 122 -3.24 4.89 -10.78
C LEU A 122 -1.80 5.23 -10.33
N THR A 123 -1.35 4.70 -9.20
CA THR A 123 -0.13 5.17 -8.52
C THR A 123 1.02 4.15 -8.54
N ALA A 124 1.05 3.27 -9.54
CA ALA A 124 2.20 2.39 -9.75
C ALA A 124 3.50 3.20 -9.98
N PRO A 125 4.68 2.70 -9.60
CA PRO A 125 4.94 1.41 -8.97
C PRO A 125 4.68 1.39 -7.46
N TYR A 126 4.60 0.18 -6.87
CA TYR A 126 4.23 -0.05 -5.47
C TYR A 126 5.40 -0.44 -4.59
N GLY A 127 5.16 -0.30 -3.26
CA GLY A 127 6.18 -0.38 -2.25
C GLY A 127 6.92 0.96 -2.07
N HIS A 128 7.56 1.19 -0.92
CA HIS A 128 8.26 2.45 -0.62
C HIS A 128 9.36 2.77 -1.65
N ASN A 129 9.97 1.76 -2.24
CA ASN A 129 11.05 1.89 -3.22
C ASN A 129 10.62 1.60 -4.67
N GLY A 130 9.33 1.33 -4.93
CA GLY A 130 8.80 1.04 -6.25
C GLY A 130 9.24 -0.30 -6.84
N TYR A 131 9.46 -1.31 -5.99
CA TYR A 131 9.87 -2.65 -6.41
C TYR A 131 8.83 -3.32 -7.30
N PHE A 132 7.55 -3.31 -6.90
CA PHE A 132 6.46 -3.93 -7.63
C PHE A 132 5.88 -3.01 -8.69
N LYS A 133 5.58 -3.54 -9.87
CA LYS A 133 5.09 -2.75 -11.00
C LYS A 133 3.58 -2.76 -11.13
N THR A 134 2.92 -3.78 -10.59
CA THR A 134 1.47 -3.96 -10.67
C THR A 134 0.85 -4.23 -9.30
N LEU A 135 -0.48 -4.07 -9.20
CA LEU A 135 -1.22 -4.45 -8.00
C LEU A 135 -1.17 -5.96 -7.77
N GLU A 136 -1.20 -6.73 -8.83
CA GLU A 136 -1.12 -8.17 -8.79
C GLU A 136 0.19 -8.64 -8.13
N GLU A 137 1.32 -8.03 -8.50
CA GLU A 137 2.64 -8.37 -7.92
C GLU A 137 2.71 -8.10 -6.42
N ILE A 138 2.22 -6.93 -5.95
CA ILE A 138 2.30 -6.61 -4.52
C ILE A 138 1.29 -7.41 -3.69
N VAL A 139 0.08 -7.68 -4.20
CA VAL A 139 -0.90 -8.54 -3.51
C VAL A 139 -0.37 -9.96 -3.41
N HIS A 140 0.22 -10.49 -4.48
CA HIS A 140 0.85 -11.80 -4.48
C HIS A 140 2.01 -11.87 -3.46
N PHE A 141 2.87 -10.85 -3.42
CA PHE A 141 3.94 -10.76 -2.42
C PHE A 141 3.39 -10.81 -0.99
N TYR A 142 2.31 -10.11 -0.68
CA TYR A 142 1.70 -10.16 0.65
C TYR A 142 1.14 -11.55 0.98
N ASN A 143 0.64 -12.26 -0.04
CA ASN A 143 0.14 -13.62 0.14
C ASN A 143 1.26 -14.62 0.46
N VAL A 144 2.40 -14.56 -0.23
CA VAL A 144 3.36 -15.67 -0.29
C VAL A 144 4.81 -15.28 0.06
N ARG A 145 5.08 -14.08 0.54
CA ARG A 145 6.44 -13.57 0.85
C ARG A 145 7.28 -14.56 1.66
N ASP A 146 6.67 -15.25 2.64
CA ASP A 146 7.37 -16.11 3.58
C ASP A 146 7.38 -17.59 3.15
N VAL A 147 6.76 -17.92 2.02
CA VAL A 147 6.64 -19.29 1.49
C VAL A 147 7.21 -19.45 0.08
N GLU A 148 7.41 -18.36 -0.66
CA GLU A 148 8.10 -18.36 -1.95
C GLU A 148 9.50 -17.74 -1.84
N ASP A 149 10.33 -17.95 -2.88
CA ASP A 149 11.72 -17.48 -2.92
C ASP A 149 11.77 -16.03 -3.45
N PHE A 150 11.60 -15.07 -2.54
CA PHE A 150 11.83 -13.66 -2.82
C PHE A 150 13.24 -13.23 -2.42
N PRO A 151 13.81 -12.18 -3.06
CA PRO A 151 15.01 -11.55 -2.56
C PRO A 151 14.82 -11.08 -1.12
N PRO A 152 15.88 -11.01 -0.30
CA PRO A 152 15.76 -10.57 1.09
C PRO A 152 15.20 -9.16 1.19
N ALA A 153 14.45 -8.91 2.26
CA ALA A 153 13.95 -7.58 2.62
C ALA A 153 15.09 -6.55 2.64
N GLU A 154 14.81 -5.32 2.22
CA GLU A 154 15.80 -4.23 2.30
C GLU A 154 16.30 -4.00 3.73
N TYR A 155 15.44 -4.15 4.73
CA TYR A 155 15.78 -4.20 6.15
C TYR A 155 15.04 -5.37 6.83
N PRO A 156 15.72 -6.48 7.18
CA PRO A 156 15.04 -7.72 7.58
C PRO A 156 14.67 -7.80 9.07
N GLU A 157 15.31 -7.00 9.94
CA GLU A 157 15.25 -7.21 11.40
C GLU A 157 13.89 -6.85 12.01
N THR A 158 13.14 -5.93 11.39
CA THR A 158 11.85 -5.42 11.91
C THR A 158 10.65 -5.84 11.05
N VAL A 159 10.84 -6.79 10.14
CA VAL A 159 9.78 -7.23 9.22
C VAL A 159 8.58 -7.78 9.99
N ASN A 160 7.39 -7.25 9.66
CA ASN A 160 6.12 -7.80 10.14
C ASN A 160 5.90 -9.20 9.57
N LYS A 161 5.68 -10.17 10.44
CA LYS A 161 5.46 -11.59 10.11
C LYS A 161 4.08 -12.10 10.54
N ASP A 162 3.28 -11.26 11.14
CA ASP A 162 2.02 -11.66 11.77
C ASP A 162 0.83 -11.43 10.83
N GLU A 163 0.86 -10.38 10.01
CA GLU A 163 -0.29 -9.92 9.23
C GLU A 163 -0.17 -10.16 7.72
N LEU A 164 0.98 -10.59 7.23
CA LEU A 164 1.20 -10.88 5.81
C LEU A 164 2.35 -11.88 5.61
N GLY A 165 2.48 -12.39 4.38
CA GLY A 165 3.58 -13.27 3.97
C GLY A 165 3.19 -14.75 3.84
N ASN A 166 2.09 -15.18 4.46
CA ASN A 166 1.54 -16.53 4.31
C ASN A 166 0.03 -16.53 4.56
N LEU A 167 -0.72 -15.89 3.67
CA LEU A 167 -2.17 -15.71 3.82
C LEU A 167 -2.97 -16.91 3.29
N GLY A 168 -2.37 -17.73 2.43
CA GLY A 168 -3.01 -18.90 1.83
C GLY A 168 -4.14 -18.54 0.85
N LEU A 169 -4.07 -17.39 0.21
CA LEU A 169 -5.02 -16.98 -0.83
C LEU A 169 -4.78 -17.79 -2.10
N SER A 170 -5.87 -18.17 -2.79
CA SER A 170 -5.78 -18.70 -4.16
C SER A 170 -5.54 -17.56 -5.16
N GLN A 171 -5.15 -17.92 -6.40
CA GLN A 171 -4.97 -16.94 -7.48
C GLN A 171 -6.27 -16.17 -7.78
N GLU A 172 -7.43 -16.84 -7.69
CA GLU A 172 -8.73 -16.20 -7.87
C GLU A 172 -9.04 -15.22 -6.74
N GLU A 173 -8.65 -15.55 -5.50
CA GLU A 173 -8.81 -14.68 -4.34
C GLU A 173 -7.91 -13.44 -4.44
N GLU A 174 -6.65 -13.58 -4.87
CA GLU A 174 -5.78 -12.44 -5.15
C GLU A 174 -6.37 -11.54 -6.24
N THR A 175 -6.87 -12.14 -7.33
CA THR A 175 -7.51 -11.40 -8.44
C THR A 175 -8.73 -10.63 -7.94
N ALA A 176 -9.54 -11.22 -7.09
CA ALA A 176 -10.71 -10.55 -6.49
C ALA A 176 -10.30 -9.37 -5.62
N ILE A 177 -9.25 -9.50 -4.79
CA ILE A 177 -8.72 -8.37 -4.00
C ILE A 177 -8.27 -7.24 -4.93
N VAL A 178 -7.55 -7.53 -6.02
CA VAL A 178 -7.14 -6.52 -7.00
C VAL A 178 -8.35 -5.87 -7.67
N ALA A 179 -9.39 -6.65 -8.01
CA ALA A 179 -10.63 -6.11 -8.55
C ALA A 179 -11.30 -5.11 -7.57
N PHE A 180 -11.35 -5.45 -6.29
CA PHE A 180 -11.82 -4.53 -5.25
C PHE A 180 -10.95 -3.26 -5.17
N LEU A 181 -9.62 -3.37 -5.12
CA LEU A 181 -8.71 -2.22 -5.06
C LEU A 181 -8.91 -1.24 -6.23
N ARG A 182 -9.23 -1.74 -7.42
CA ARG A 182 -9.55 -0.90 -8.60
C ARG A 182 -10.83 -0.09 -8.43
N THR A 183 -11.77 -0.53 -7.57
CA THR A 183 -12.99 0.23 -7.27
C THR A 183 -12.73 1.52 -6.48
N LEU A 184 -11.52 1.68 -5.91
CA LEU A 184 -11.11 2.84 -5.11
C LEU A 184 -10.62 4.00 -5.96
N THR A 185 -10.68 3.87 -7.29
CA THR A 185 -10.28 4.90 -8.25
C THR A 185 -11.40 5.92 -8.45
N ASP A 186 -11.09 7.18 -8.24
CA ASP A 186 -12.02 8.28 -8.48
C ASP A 186 -12.35 8.44 -9.98
N CYS A 187 -13.59 8.82 -10.25
CA CYS A 187 -14.01 9.22 -11.59
C CYS A 187 -13.40 10.60 -11.91
N ILE A 188 -12.21 10.61 -12.53
CA ILE A 188 -11.59 11.84 -13.03
C ILE A 188 -12.42 12.33 -14.22
N LYS A 189 -13.00 13.52 -14.10
CA LYS A 189 -13.71 14.20 -15.19
C LYS A 189 -12.75 15.00 -16.05
#